data_85a0d51903c535f25f091f92acc66cdf
#
_entry.id   85a0d51903c535f25f091f92acc66cdf
#
_cell.length_a   1.000
_cell.length_b   1.000
_cell.length_c   1.000
_cell.angle_alpha   90.00
_cell.angle_beta   90.00
_cell.angle_gamma   90.00
#
_symmetry.space_group_name_H-M   'P 1'
#
loop_
_entity.id
_entity.type
_entity.pdbx_description
1 polymer ?
#
loop_
_entity_poly.entity_id
_entity_poly.type
_entity_poly.pdbx_seq_one_letter_code
_entity_poly.pdbx_strand_id
1 'polypeptide(L)'
;ARKLQPFFIESFFLAAFKLLNGRIYKREPGRYEITRVPFDIRSRDMQIGFGEPVLPRYERICFAKEKANIPGLVPASFITPGSPLLSAMSDLIREKYGSALKQGTIFVDDSDDGKEMRLLFYIEHSMQDGQIIPGTSQRRVISKRVHFVEIRKNGEASPAGFAPYLDYRAPNDEEKERVFSALQQEEWLK
;
A
#
# COMPACT_ATOMS: atom_id res chain seq x y z
N ALA A 1 6.61 -14.37 -9.07
CA ALA A 1 5.91 -13.21 -8.51
C ALA A 1 6.08 -13.22 -6.98
N ARG A 2 6.71 -12.20 -6.39
CA ARG A 2 6.66 -12.03 -4.93
C ARG A 2 5.19 -11.87 -4.55
N LYS A 3 4.64 -12.82 -3.83
CA LYS A 3 3.33 -12.64 -3.19
C LYS A 3 3.49 -11.50 -2.18
N LEU A 4 2.52 -10.61 -2.10
CA LEU A 4 2.49 -9.60 -1.04
C LEU A 4 2.59 -10.34 0.29
N GLN A 5 3.70 -10.14 1.01
CA GLN A 5 3.96 -10.82 2.27
C GLN A 5 2.95 -10.33 3.32
N PRO A 6 2.46 -11.19 4.21
CA PRO A 6 1.54 -10.82 5.30
C PRO A 6 2.02 -9.59 6.08
N PHE A 7 3.32 -9.46 6.27
CA PHE A 7 3.97 -8.33 6.93
C PHE A 7 3.63 -6.97 6.29
N PHE A 8 3.64 -6.87 4.95
CA PHE A 8 3.33 -5.60 4.27
C PHE A 8 1.85 -5.25 4.39
N ILE A 9 0.97 -6.26 4.34
CA ILE A 9 -0.47 -6.07 4.53
C ILE A 9 -0.74 -5.58 5.96
N GLU A 10 -0.11 -6.21 6.94
CA GLU A 10 -0.21 -5.85 8.37
C GLU A 10 0.28 -4.41 8.59
N SER A 11 1.47 -4.07 8.12
CA SER A 11 2.06 -2.73 8.27
C SER A 11 1.19 -1.65 7.63
N PHE A 12 0.73 -1.88 6.40
CA PHE A 12 -0.20 -0.97 5.72
C PHE A 12 -1.51 -0.82 6.50
N PHE A 13 -2.11 -1.95 6.90
CA PHE A 13 -3.38 -1.95 7.61
C PHE A 13 -3.30 -1.16 8.91
N LEU A 14 -2.28 -1.42 9.74
CA LEU A 14 -2.12 -0.73 11.03
C LEU A 14 -1.94 0.78 10.85
N ALA A 15 -1.14 1.21 9.89
CA ALA A 15 -0.93 2.62 9.58
C ALA A 15 -2.21 3.29 9.03
N ALA A 16 -2.83 2.66 8.02
CA ALA A 16 -4.04 3.17 7.38
C ALA A 16 -5.23 3.24 8.36
N PHE A 17 -5.41 2.21 9.20
CA PHE A 17 -6.49 2.18 10.18
C PHE A 17 -6.36 3.32 11.20
N LYS A 18 -5.12 3.60 11.64
CA LYS A 18 -4.82 4.75 12.52
C LYS A 18 -5.10 6.08 11.83
N LEU A 19 -4.69 6.25 10.57
CA LEU A 19 -4.97 7.46 9.77
C LEU A 19 -6.46 7.70 9.56
N LEU A 20 -7.26 6.64 9.51
CA LEU A 20 -8.73 6.68 9.42
C LEU A 20 -9.42 6.76 10.80
N ASN A 21 -8.68 7.16 11.85
CA ASN A 21 -9.16 7.29 13.23
C ASN A 21 -9.63 5.96 13.86
N GLY A 22 -9.15 4.84 13.37
CA GLY A 22 -9.39 3.53 13.96
C GLY A 22 -8.51 3.28 15.19
N ARG A 23 -9.01 2.47 16.11
CA ARG A 23 -8.26 2.01 17.29
C ARG A 23 -8.13 0.50 17.23
N ILE A 24 -6.89 0.03 17.28
CA ILE A 24 -6.53 -1.37 17.19
C ILE A 24 -5.59 -1.74 18.34
N TYR A 25 -5.81 -2.90 18.95
CA TYR A 25 -5.06 -3.36 20.12
C TYR A 25 -4.42 -4.70 19.80
N LYS A 26 -3.11 -4.79 19.98
CA LYS A 26 -2.40 -6.06 19.90
C LYS A 26 -2.78 -6.93 21.12
N ARG A 27 -3.19 -8.17 20.86
CA ARG A 27 -3.57 -9.12 21.90
C ARG A 27 -2.55 -10.25 21.97
N GLU A 28 -2.55 -11.13 21.02
CA GLU A 28 -1.55 -12.20 20.91
C GLU A 28 -0.55 -11.86 19.77
N PRO A 29 0.59 -12.55 19.65
CA PRO A 29 1.54 -12.34 18.56
C PRO A 29 0.91 -12.51 17.18
N GLY A 30 0.88 -11.39 16.39
CA GLY A 30 0.28 -11.35 15.06
C GLY A 30 -1.26 -11.36 15.06
N ARG A 31 -1.91 -11.06 16.19
CA ARG A 31 -3.36 -10.98 16.33
C ARG A 31 -3.78 -9.72 17.05
N TYR A 32 -4.86 -9.11 16.57
CA TYR A 32 -5.30 -7.79 17.00
C TYR A 32 -6.80 -7.77 17.26
N GLU A 33 -7.25 -6.87 18.13
CA GLU A 33 -8.65 -6.58 18.39
C GLU A 33 -8.99 -5.20 17.85
N ILE A 34 -10.16 -5.08 17.21
CA ILE A 34 -10.78 -3.82 16.81
C ILE A 34 -12.08 -3.67 17.60
N THR A 35 -12.07 -2.82 18.62
CA THR A 35 -13.25 -2.59 19.46
C THR A 35 -14.34 -1.82 18.71
N ARG A 36 -13.95 -0.97 17.76
CA ARG A 36 -14.86 -0.19 16.93
C ARG A 36 -14.23 0.11 15.57
N VAL A 37 -14.92 -0.27 14.50
CA VAL A 37 -14.59 0.16 13.14
C VAL A 37 -15.19 1.54 12.90
N PRO A 38 -14.41 2.55 12.43
CA PRO A 38 -14.90 3.87 12.10
C PRO A 38 -16.07 3.85 11.12
N PHE A 39 -16.99 4.79 11.28
CA PHE A 39 -18.18 4.89 10.45
C PHE A 39 -17.84 5.05 8.96
N ASP A 40 -16.85 5.88 8.64
CA ASP A 40 -16.41 6.11 7.24
C ASP A 40 -16.05 4.81 6.54
N ILE A 41 -15.35 3.90 7.22
CA ILE A 41 -14.95 2.60 6.66
C ILE A 41 -16.19 1.74 6.39
N ARG A 42 -17.13 1.67 7.33
CA ARG A 42 -18.36 0.89 7.17
C ARG A 42 -19.28 1.48 6.10
N SER A 43 -19.37 2.81 6.03
CA SER A 43 -20.14 3.51 5.00
C SER A 43 -19.54 3.26 3.60
N ARG A 44 -18.20 3.28 3.48
CA ARG A 44 -17.53 2.99 2.22
C ARG A 44 -17.74 1.53 1.79
N ASP A 45 -17.69 0.60 2.71
CA ASP A 45 -17.97 -0.81 2.44
C ASP A 45 -19.39 -1.02 1.89
N MET A 46 -20.37 -0.36 2.49
CA MET A 46 -21.76 -0.39 2.00
C MET A 46 -21.90 0.18 0.58
N GLN A 47 -21.09 1.19 0.21
CA GLN A 47 -21.07 1.76 -1.14
C GLN A 47 -20.42 0.80 -2.16
N ILE A 48 -19.35 0.10 -1.74
CA ILE A 48 -18.69 -0.92 -2.57
C ILE A 48 -19.60 -2.12 -2.78
N GLY A 49 -20.31 -2.55 -1.73
CA GLY A 49 -21.38 -3.57 -1.79
C GLY A 49 -20.91 -4.95 -2.22
N PHE A 50 -19.65 -5.32 -1.95
CA PHE A 50 -19.07 -6.60 -2.35
C PHE A 50 -18.62 -7.44 -1.16
N GLY A 51 -19.08 -8.70 -1.10
CA GLY A 51 -18.71 -9.65 -0.07
C GLY A 51 -19.54 -9.52 1.22
N GLU A 52 -18.97 -10.06 2.32
CA GLU A 52 -19.60 -9.94 3.63
C GLU A 52 -19.40 -8.52 4.19
N PRO A 53 -20.46 -7.91 4.79
CA PRO A 53 -20.34 -6.57 5.32
C PRO A 53 -19.25 -6.43 6.38
N VAL A 54 -18.58 -5.28 6.38
CA VAL A 54 -17.62 -4.91 7.43
C VAL A 54 -18.34 -4.85 8.77
N LEU A 55 -17.83 -5.63 9.73
CA LEU A 55 -18.39 -5.68 11.07
C LEU A 55 -18.12 -4.38 11.85
N PRO A 56 -18.99 -4.01 12.79
CA PRO A 56 -18.76 -2.84 13.64
C PRO A 56 -17.60 -3.00 14.60
N ARG A 57 -17.18 -4.24 14.87
CA ARG A 57 -16.05 -4.63 15.71
C ARG A 57 -15.50 -5.98 15.28
N TYR A 58 -14.24 -6.25 15.61
CA TYR A 58 -13.61 -7.56 15.40
C TYR A 58 -12.94 -7.97 16.71
N GLU A 59 -13.36 -9.11 17.26
CA GLU A 59 -12.76 -9.63 18.50
C GLU A 59 -11.30 -10.01 18.26
N ARG A 60 -11.03 -10.63 17.09
CA ARG A 60 -9.66 -10.89 16.62
C ARG A 60 -9.60 -10.75 15.10
N ILE A 61 -8.51 -10.14 14.64
CA ILE A 61 -8.06 -10.18 13.25
C ILE A 61 -6.62 -10.66 13.18
N CYS A 62 -6.21 -11.20 12.05
CA CYS A 62 -4.83 -11.58 11.76
C CYS A 62 -4.53 -11.41 10.26
N PHE A 63 -3.24 -11.39 9.91
CA PHE A 63 -2.75 -11.19 8.54
C PHE A 63 -2.04 -12.42 7.97
N ALA A 64 -1.85 -13.45 8.77
CA ALA A 64 -1.28 -14.72 8.40
C ALA A 64 -2.30 -15.82 8.65
N LYS A 65 -2.50 -16.69 7.65
CA LYS A 65 -3.56 -17.73 7.67
C LYS A 65 -3.43 -18.69 8.86
N GLU A 66 -2.22 -19.02 9.23
CA GLU A 66 -1.90 -19.88 10.38
C GLU A 66 -2.25 -19.25 11.74
N LYS A 67 -2.48 -17.94 11.78
CA LYS A 67 -2.92 -17.21 12.97
C LYS A 67 -4.45 -17.11 13.10
N ALA A 68 -5.19 -17.55 12.08
CA ALA A 68 -6.66 -17.44 12.09
C ALA A 68 -7.28 -18.41 13.12
N ASN A 69 -6.84 -19.65 13.13
CA ASN A 69 -7.38 -20.68 14.01
C ASN A 69 -6.25 -21.30 14.83
N ILE A 70 -6.08 -20.82 16.05
CA ILE A 70 -5.11 -21.35 17.01
C ILE A 70 -5.90 -22.12 18.09
N PRO A 71 -5.56 -23.39 18.38
CA PRO A 71 -6.23 -24.15 19.42
C PRO A 71 -6.21 -23.42 20.76
N GLY A 72 -7.37 -23.36 21.44
CA GLY A 72 -7.51 -22.68 22.72
C GLY A 72 -7.66 -21.16 22.66
N LEU A 73 -7.62 -20.56 21.49
CA LEU A 73 -7.83 -19.11 21.30
C LEU A 73 -9.10 -18.84 20.47
N VAL A 74 -9.66 -17.64 20.66
CA VAL A 74 -10.79 -17.16 19.84
C VAL A 74 -10.39 -17.11 18.36
N PRO A 75 -11.22 -17.60 17.42
CA PRO A 75 -10.94 -17.49 15.99
C PRO A 75 -10.72 -16.04 15.55
N ALA A 76 -9.76 -15.81 14.69
CA ALA A 76 -9.45 -14.50 14.14
C ALA A 76 -9.93 -14.37 12.69
N SER A 77 -10.54 -13.24 12.33
CA SER A 77 -10.84 -12.90 10.95
C SER A 77 -9.54 -12.68 10.18
N PHE A 78 -9.33 -13.44 9.12
CA PHE A 78 -8.14 -13.35 8.28
C PHE A 78 -8.29 -12.19 7.30
N ILE A 79 -7.43 -11.18 7.45
CA ILE A 79 -7.39 -10.00 6.59
C ILE A 79 -6.38 -10.23 5.46
N THR A 80 -6.89 -10.23 4.23
CA THR A 80 -6.12 -10.50 3.01
C THR A 80 -6.57 -9.54 1.91
N PRO A 81 -5.80 -9.35 0.80
CA PRO A 81 -6.27 -8.64 -0.37
C PRO A 81 -7.63 -9.19 -0.84
N GLY A 82 -8.63 -8.30 -0.96
CA GLY A 82 -10.03 -8.68 -1.25
C GLY A 82 -10.93 -8.78 -0.03
N SER A 83 -10.40 -8.73 1.20
CA SER A 83 -11.26 -8.61 2.40
C SER A 83 -12.00 -7.27 2.39
N PRO A 84 -13.31 -7.22 2.67
CA PRO A 84 -14.10 -5.99 2.63
C PRO A 84 -13.52 -4.86 3.47
N LEU A 85 -13.07 -5.16 4.69
CA LEU A 85 -12.43 -4.18 5.57
C LEU A 85 -11.17 -3.55 4.95
N LEU A 86 -10.28 -4.36 4.37
CA LEU A 86 -9.06 -3.86 3.72
C LEU A 86 -9.39 -3.10 2.43
N SER A 87 -10.39 -3.54 1.67
CA SER A 87 -10.84 -2.88 0.44
C SER A 87 -11.41 -1.49 0.71
N ALA A 88 -12.32 -1.37 1.68
CA ALA A 88 -12.92 -0.10 2.08
C ALA A 88 -11.85 0.89 2.62
N MET A 89 -10.91 0.39 3.42
CA MET A 89 -9.80 1.21 3.92
C MET A 89 -8.90 1.70 2.79
N SER A 90 -8.51 0.81 1.88
CA SER A 90 -7.63 1.15 0.75
C SER A 90 -8.27 2.20 -0.15
N ASP A 91 -9.58 2.09 -0.40
CA ASP A 91 -10.33 3.04 -1.19
C ASP A 91 -10.40 4.42 -0.52
N LEU A 92 -10.67 4.48 0.78
CA LEU A 92 -10.65 5.73 1.56
C LEU A 92 -9.26 6.38 1.63
N ILE A 93 -8.21 5.59 1.80
CA ILE A 93 -6.83 6.10 1.79
C ILE A 93 -6.51 6.71 0.43
N ARG A 94 -6.87 6.04 -0.66
CA ARG A 94 -6.67 6.55 -2.02
C ARG A 94 -7.45 7.85 -2.26
N GLU A 95 -8.68 7.95 -1.77
CA GLU A 95 -9.50 9.16 -1.89
C GLU A 95 -8.92 10.32 -1.08
N LYS A 96 -8.60 10.08 0.20
CA LYS A 96 -8.15 11.16 1.11
C LYS A 96 -6.72 11.60 0.85
N TYR A 97 -5.84 10.69 0.41
CA TYR A 97 -4.39 10.93 0.29
C TYR A 97 -3.85 10.72 -1.12
N GLY A 98 -4.71 10.49 -2.11
CA GLY A 98 -4.30 10.22 -3.49
C GLY A 98 -3.50 11.36 -4.12
N SER A 99 -3.73 12.61 -3.73
CA SER A 99 -2.93 13.75 -4.18
C SER A 99 -1.48 13.66 -3.69
N ALA A 100 -1.26 13.24 -2.46
CA ALA A 100 0.09 13.05 -1.90
C ALA A 100 0.86 11.94 -2.66
N LEU A 101 0.16 10.88 -3.09
CA LEU A 101 0.76 9.81 -3.88
C LEU A 101 1.28 10.27 -5.26
N LYS A 102 0.78 11.41 -5.77
CA LYS A 102 1.21 11.99 -7.05
C LYS A 102 2.40 12.93 -6.92
N GLN A 103 2.77 13.31 -5.73
CA GLN A 103 3.84 14.28 -5.47
C GLN A 103 5.22 13.63 -5.34
N GLY A 104 5.30 12.32 -5.42
CA GLY A 104 6.51 11.57 -5.12
C GLY A 104 6.79 11.51 -3.62
N THR A 105 7.84 10.80 -3.25
CA THR A 105 8.31 10.68 -1.88
C THR A 105 9.80 10.34 -1.86
N ILE A 106 10.41 10.45 -0.69
CA ILE A 106 11.81 10.10 -0.48
C ILE A 106 11.85 8.78 0.27
N PHE A 107 12.68 7.86 -0.19
CA PHE A 107 13.00 6.61 0.47
C PHE A 107 14.49 6.49 0.72
N VAL A 108 14.85 5.65 1.69
CA VAL A 108 16.24 5.25 1.95
C VAL A 108 16.35 3.75 1.80
N ASP A 109 17.33 3.32 1.00
CA ASP A 109 17.70 1.93 0.81
C ASP A 109 18.88 1.61 1.72
N ASP A 110 18.62 0.96 2.86
CA ASP A 110 19.66 0.59 3.81
C ASP A 110 20.51 -0.61 3.33
N SER A 111 20.13 -1.26 2.24
CA SER A 111 20.92 -2.34 1.63
C SER A 111 22.00 -1.84 0.69
N ASP A 112 21.96 -0.55 0.32
CA ASP A 112 22.94 0.11 -0.53
C ASP A 112 23.82 1.06 0.29
N ASP A 113 25.07 0.71 0.50
CA ASP A 113 26.08 1.56 1.19
C ASP A 113 26.48 2.82 0.39
N GLY A 114 26.00 2.96 -0.84
CA GLY A 114 26.21 4.12 -1.70
C GLY A 114 25.53 5.38 -1.15
N LYS A 115 26.09 6.55 -1.53
CA LYS A 115 25.51 7.87 -1.21
C LYS A 115 24.83 8.51 -2.41
N GLU A 116 24.75 7.81 -3.53
CA GLU A 116 24.21 8.33 -4.77
C GLU A 116 22.68 8.33 -4.72
N MET A 117 22.10 9.47 -5.09
CA MET A 117 20.64 9.57 -5.24
C MET A 117 20.22 8.93 -6.55
N ARG A 118 19.07 8.27 -6.52
CA ARG A 118 18.44 7.62 -7.68
C ARG A 118 16.99 8.05 -7.77
N LEU A 119 16.49 8.20 -8.98
CA LEU A 119 15.05 8.39 -9.22
C LEU A 119 14.41 7.03 -9.45
N LEU A 120 13.37 6.71 -8.69
CA LEU A 120 12.59 5.50 -8.86
C LEU A 120 11.23 5.85 -9.46
N PHE A 121 10.97 5.35 -10.66
CA PHE A 121 9.69 5.48 -11.33
C PHE A 121 8.93 4.17 -11.30
N TYR A 122 7.62 4.23 -11.06
CA TYR A 122 6.74 3.14 -11.41
C TYR A 122 5.97 3.50 -12.68
N ILE A 123 5.93 2.59 -13.64
CA ILE A 123 5.30 2.76 -14.93
C ILE A 123 4.18 1.73 -15.03
N GLU A 124 2.95 2.21 -15.09
CA GLU A 124 1.81 1.35 -15.35
C GLU A 124 1.61 1.21 -16.86
N HIS A 125 1.68 -0.02 -17.33
CA HIS A 125 1.41 -0.39 -18.70
C HIS A 125 0.10 -1.19 -18.76
N SER A 126 -0.90 -0.69 -19.49
CA SER A 126 -2.15 -1.38 -19.71
C SER A 126 -2.39 -1.65 -21.18
N MET A 127 -2.80 -2.87 -21.50
CA MET A 127 -3.31 -3.27 -22.81
C MET A 127 -4.83 -3.25 -22.76
N GLN A 128 -5.45 -2.58 -23.71
CA GLN A 128 -6.91 -2.51 -23.87
C GLN A 128 -7.29 -3.10 -25.22
N ASP A 129 -8.40 -3.83 -25.28
CA ASP A 129 -8.98 -4.22 -26.56
C ASP A 129 -9.88 -3.11 -27.13
N GLY A 130 -10.37 -3.31 -28.35
CA GLY A 130 -11.30 -2.37 -29.02
C GLY A 130 -12.72 -2.40 -28.45
N GLN A 131 -13.03 -3.31 -27.51
CA GLN A 131 -14.38 -3.47 -27.00
C GLN A 131 -14.66 -2.47 -25.87
N ILE A 132 -15.79 -1.78 -25.99
CA ILE A 132 -16.28 -0.88 -24.95
C ILE A 132 -17.12 -1.71 -23.96
N ILE A 133 -16.87 -1.52 -22.67
CA ILE A 133 -17.68 -2.17 -21.63
C ILE A 133 -19.13 -1.63 -21.73
N PRO A 134 -20.13 -2.50 -21.88
CA PRO A 134 -21.53 -2.07 -21.99
C PRO A 134 -21.94 -1.14 -20.84
N GLY A 135 -22.59 0.00 -21.20
CA GLY A 135 -23.02 1.01 -20.23
C GLY A 135 -21.94 1.98 -19.76
N THR A 136 -20.72 1.90 -20.32
CA THR A 136 -19.62 2.82 -19.99
C THR A 136 -18.94 3.34 -21.27
N SER A 137 -18.10 4.37 -21.14
CA SER A 137 -17.18 4.81 -22.20
C SER A 137 -15.78 4.17 -22.11
N GLN A 138 -15.61 3.21 -21.20
CA GLN A 138 -14.31 2.61 -20.92
C GLN A 138 -14.04 1.39 -21.80
N ARG A 139 -12.81 1.27 -22.29
CA ARG A 139 -12.36 0.07 -23.00
C ARG A 139 -12.00 -1.04 -22.02
N ARG A 140 -12.23 -2.27 -22.45
CA ARG A 140 -11.87 -3.43 -21.65
C ARG A 140 -10.35 -3.56 -21.52
N VAL A 141 -9.87 -3.60 -20.29
CA VAL A 141 -8.44 -3.86 -20.00
C VAL A 141 -8.17 -5.35 -20.05
N ILE A 142 -7.30 -5.80 -20.97
CA ILE A 142 -6.89 -7.20 -21.13
C ILE A 142 -5.74 -7.54 -20.18
N SER A 143 -4.81 -6.61 -20.03
CA SER A 143 -3.62 -6.82 -19.20
C SER A 143 -3.16 -5.50 -18.59
N LYS A 144 -2.73 -5.55 -17.34
CA LYS A 144 -2.16 -4.43 -16.61
C LYS A 144 -0.87 -4.90 -15.92
N ARG A 145 0.22 -4.18 -16.14
CA ARG A 145 1.52 -4.48 -15.54
C ARG A 145 2.12 -3.20 -14.96
N VAL A 146 2.85 -3.36 -13.87
CA VAL A 146 3.63 -2.29 -13.27
C VAL A 146 5.10 -2.65 -13.39
N HIS A 147 5.89 -1.72 -13.89
CA HIS A 147 7.34 -1.82 -13.99
C HIS A 147 7.97 -0.74 -13.11
N PHE A 148 9.07 -1.08 -12.46
CA PHE A 148 9.87 -0.16 -11.69
C PHE A 148 11.19 0.07 -12.42
N VAL A 149 11.51 1.34 -12.63
CA VAL A 149 12.71 1.78 -13.35
C VAL A 149 13.47 2.74 -12.47
N GLU A 150 14.75 2.51 -12.33
CA GLU A 150 15.71 3.34 -11.64
C GLU A 150 16.48 4.17 -12.64
N ILE A 151 16.63 5.46 -12.37
CA ILE A 151 17.48 6.37 -13.15
C ILE A 151 18.55 6.94 -12.25
N ARG A 152 19.81 6.81 -12.67
CA ARG A 152 20.98 7.33 -11.99
C ARG A 152 21.38 8.70 -12.53
N LYS A 153 22.26 9.41 -11.78
CA LYS A 153 22.75 10.74 -12.16
C LYS A 153 23.41 10.79 -13.55
N ASN A 154 24.03 9.71 -13.98
CA ASN A 154 24.65 9.60 -15.31
C ASN A 154 23.61 9.41 -16.44
N GLY A 155 22.32 9.40 -16.14
CA GLY A 155 21.23 9.15 -17.10
C GLY A 155 20.99 7.67 -17.40
N GLU A 156 21.73 6.76 -16.77
CA GLU A 156 21.52 5.33 -16.95
C GLU A 156 20.20 4.90 -16.34
N ALA A 157 19.35 4.26 -17.15
CA ALA A 157 18.08 3.70 -16.73
C ALA A 157 18.16 2.17 -16.66
N SER A 158 17.74 1.59 -15.56
CA SER A 158 17.73 0.14 -15.37
C SER A 158 16.47 -0.35 -14.65
N PRO A 159 16.04 -1.60 -14.91
CA PRO A 159 14.93 -2.20 -14.16
C PRO A 159 15.27 -2.34 -12.68
N ALA A 160 14.42 -1.80 -11.81
CA ALA A 160 14.61 -1.87 -10.35
C ALA A 160 13.98 -3.13 -9.70
N GLY A 161 13.53 -4.08 -10.51
CA GLY A 161 12.88 -5.28 -10.02
C GLY A 161 11.40 -5.07 -9.66
N PHE A 162 10.86 -5.88 -8.75
CA PHE A 162 9.46 -5.83 -8.37
C PHE A 162 9.29 -5.12 -7.03
N ALA A 163 8.60 -3.98 -7.05
CA ALA A 163 8.24 -3.20 -5.85
C ALA A 163 9.42 -2.99 -4.87
N PRO A 164 10.56 -2.43 -5.32
CA PRO A 164 11.78 -2.33 -4.49
C PRO A 164 11.55 -1.45 -3.26
N TYR A 165 10.65 -0.46 -3.33
CA TYR A 165 10.29 0.43 -2.23
C TYR A 165 9.72 -0.27 -1.00
N LEU A 166 9.30 -1.53 -1.10
CA LEU A 166 8.82 -2.31 0.04
C LEU A 166 9.95 -2.66 1.04
N ASP A 167 11.18 -2.65 0.56
CA ASP A 167 12.37 -2.93 1.38
C ASP A 167 13.04 -1.63 1.87
N TYR A 168 12.52 -0.45 1.46
CA TYR A 168 13.06 0.86 1.81
C TYR A 168 12.37 1.44 3.05
N ARG A 169 13.08 2.29 3.78
CA ARG A 169 12.52 3.01 4.92
C ARG A 169 12.23 4.48 4.63
N ALA A 170 11.48 5.10 5.51
CA ALA A 170 11.31 6.55 5.50
C ALA A 170 12.63 7.25 5.89
N PRO A 171 12.95 8.41 5.27
CA PRO A 171 14.13 9.19 5.62
C PRO A 171 13.99 9.86 6.98
N ASN A 172 15.10 10.08 7.68
CA ASN A 172 15.17 11.01 8.80
C ASN A 172 15.23 12.47 8.31
N ASP A 173 15.26 13.42 9.23
CA ASP A 173 15.20 14.84 8.86
C ASP A 173 16.47 15.32 8.14
N GLU A 174 17.67 14.85 8.53
CA GLU A 174 18.93 15.16 7.86
C GLU A 174 18.96 14.62 6.42
N GLU A 175 18.46 13.41 6.21
CA GLU A 175 18.35 12.80 4.89
C GLU A 175 17.37 13.57 3.99
N LYS A 176 16.25 14.05 4.55
CA LYS A 176 15.30 14.90 3.83
C LYS A 176 15.95 16.21 3.40
N GLU A 177 16.62 16.89 4.31
CA GLU A 177 17.32 18.18 4.02
C GLU A 177 18.37 18.01 2.93
N ARG A 178 19.14 16.93 2.98
CA ARG A 178 20.12 16.60 1.93
C ARG A 178 19.45 16.43 0.56
N VAL A 179 18.33 15.69 0.48
CA VAL A 179 17.62 15.50 -0.80
C VAL A 179 17.00 16.80 -1.28
N PHE A 180 16.37 17.60 -0.40
CA PHE A 180 15.82 18.90 -0.79
C PHE A 180 16.88 19.88 -1.27
N SER A 181 18.06 19.89 -0.66
CA SER A 181 19.19 20.70 -1.13
C SER A 181 19.66 20.25 -2.51
N ALA A 182 19.75 18.94 -2.75
CA ALA A 182 20.13 18.40 -4.05
C ALA A 182 19.08 18.71 -5.14
N LEU A 183 17.77 18.61 -4.82
CA LEU A 183 16.69 18.97 -5.74
C LEU A 183 16.76 20.43 -6.20
N GLN A 184 17.29 21.32 -5.38
CA GLN A 184 17.49 22.73 -5.76
C GLN A 184 18.70 22.93 -6.66
N GLN A 185 19.77 22.16 -6.45
CA GLN A 185 21.07 22.34 -7.09
C GLN A 185 21.26 21.50 -8.36
N GLU A 186 20.68 20.30 -8.40
CA GLU A 186 20.91 19.33 -9.45
C GLU A 186 19.74 19.29 -10.46
N GLU A 187 20.03 19.66 -11.70
CA GLU A 187 19.02 19.76 -12.76
C GLU A 187 18.41 18.42 -13.16
N TRP A 188 19.19 17.33 -13.06
CA TRP A 188 18.73 15.98 -13.40
C TRP A 188 17.65 15.42 -12.44
N LEU A 189 17.47 16.03 -11.27
CA LEU A 189 16.44 15.67 -10.29
C LEU A 189 15.11 16.44 -10.51
N LYS A 190 15.08 17.40 -11.43
CA LYS A 190 13.91 18.21 -11.79
C LYS A 190 13.15 17.60 -12.96
#